data_e589f439d65d8fd5f88eb85675581adb
#
_entry.id   e589f439d65d8fd5f88eb85675581adb
#
_cell.length_a   1.000
_cell.length_b   1.000
_cell.length_c   1.000
_cell.angle_alpha   90.00
_cell.angle_beta   90.00
_cell.angle_gamma   90.00
#
_symmetry.space_group_name_H-M   'P 1'
#
loop_
_entity.id
_entity.type
_entity.pdbx_description
1 polymer ?
#
loop_
_entity_poly.entity_id
_entity_poly.type
_entity_poly.pdbx_seq_one_letter_code
_entity_poly.pdbx_strand_id
1 'polypeptide(L)'
;PSAGSDSLRDIAWKVTAHRDEIVCIDRAAPSLTRLRVVLDLQTPTNELALSNDRDARLAEEQSIEIAASVMQQFHHEGCEVGLMVPGLLQASTPIRNSSWHLHRLLSRLAELDLDAIRMPWQPDTRHDRADTIVIRPDRTRPMQGLPNALYLTSGQLEDLCVYSSKQGASA
;
A
#
# COMPACT_ATOMS: atom_id res chain seq x y z
N PRO A 1 -30.36 -19.20 -12.48
CA PRO A 1 -30.72 -19.51 -11.13
C PRO A 1 -29.77 -20.60 -10.64
N SER A 2 -28.63 -20.20 -10.08
CA SER A 2 -27.69 -21.12 -9.44
C SER A 2 -28.11 -21.19 -7.97
N ALA A 3 -28.69 -22.31 -7.56
CA ALA A 3 -28.90 -22.67 -6.17
C ALA A 3 -27.52 -22.86 -5.52
N GLY A 4 -26.91 -21.75 -5.11
CA GLY A 4 -25.78 -21.76 -4.20
C GLY A 4 -26.28 -22.18 -2.82
N SER A 5 -25.52 -22.97 -2.11
CA SER A 5 -25.77 -23.46 -0.77
C SER A 5 -25.87 -22.27 0.21
N ASP A 6 -27.04 -21.65 0.28
CA ASP A 6 -27.33 -20.64 1.30
C ASP A 6 -27.29 -21.33 2.66
N SER A 7 -26.32 -20.96 3.47
CA SER A 7 -26.16 -21.51 4.81
C SER A 7 -27.38 -21.12 5.67
N LEU A 8 -27.95 -22.06 6.44
CA LEU A 8 -29.02 -21.79 7.40
C LEU A 8 -28.71 -20.66 8.37
N ARG A 9 -27.43 -20.28 8.47
CA ARG A 9 -26.91 -19.16 9.27
C ARG A 9 -27.24 -17.78 8.69
N ASP A 10 -27.50 -17.70 7.38
CA ASP A 10 -27.72 -16.43 6.67
C ASP A 10 -29.19 -16.12 6.51
N ILE A 11 -30.07 -16.93 7.08
CA ILE A 11 -31.52 -16.70 7.08
C ILE A 11 -31.88 -15.67 8.14
N ALA A 12 -32.56 -14.61 7.72
CA ALA A 12 -33.12 -13.58 8.61
C ALA A 12 -34.41 -14.08 9.27
N TRP A 13 -34.32 -15.00 10.21
CA TRP A 13 -35.44 -15.69 10.82
C TRP A 13 -36.58 -14.78 11.30
N LYS A 14 -36.25 -13.59 11.87
CA LYS A 14 -37.27 -12.60 12.29
C LYS A 14 -38.06 -12.02 11.13
N VAL A 15 -37.43 -11.79 9.99
CA VAL A 15 -38.06 -11.23 8.79
C VAL A 15 -38.84 -12.31 8.04
N THR A 16 -38.26 -13.51 7.97
CA THR A 16 -38.88 -14.71 7.40
C THR A 16 -40.21 -15.03 8.11
N ALA A 17 -40.24 -14.98 9.45
CA ALA A 17 -41.41 -15.25 10.24
C ALA A 17 -42.58 -14.21 10.03
N HIS A 18 -42.25 -13.03 9.50
CA HIS A 18 -43.27 -12.00 9.21
C HIS A 18 -43.73 -11.98 7.75
N ARG A 19 -43.02 -12.61 6.84
CA ARG A 19 -43.25 -12.52 5.39
C ARG A 19 -43.71 -13.80 4.72
N ASP A 20 -43.70 -14.94 5.44
CA ASP A 20 -43.90 -16.28 4.87
C ASP A 20 -43.00 -16.63 3.68
N GLU A 21 -41.92 -15.89 3.48
CA GLU A 21 -40.87 -16.11 2.49
C GLU A 21 -39.52 -16.20 3.18
N ILE A 22 -38.67 -17.14 2.76
CA ILE A 22 -37.29 -17.24 3.28
C ILE A 22 -36.51 -16.03 2.81
N VAL A 23 -36.17 -15.15 3.77
CA VAL A 23 -35.33 -13.96 3.52
C VAL A 23 -33.91 -14.28 3.97
N CYS A 24 -32.97 -14.33 3.03
CA CYS A 24 -31.57 -14.47 3.32
C CYS A 24 -30.94 -13.07 3.48
N ILE A 25 -30.09 -12.92 4.49
CA ILE A 25 -29.22 -11.74 4.63
C ILE A 25 -28.07 -11.95 3.65
N ASP A 26 -28.08 -11.20 2.56
CA ASP A 26 -26.91 -11.09 1.70
C ASP A 26 -25.84 -10.27 2.47
N ARG A 27 -25.00 -10.99 3.20
CA ARG A 27 -23.79 -10.40 3.76
C ARG A 27 -22.83 -10.26 2.59
N ALA A 28 -22.83 -9.10 1.96
CA ALA A 28 -21.71 -8.72 1.10
C ALA A 28 -20.43 -9.03 1.88
N ALA A 29 -19.66 -9.99 1.41
CA ALA A 29 -18.36 -10.30 2.02
C ALA A 29 -17.61 -8.97 2.11
N PRO A 30 -17.09 -8.58 3.29
CA PRO A 30 -16.38 -7.32 3.41
C PRO A 30 -15.30 -7.32 2.33
N SER A 31 -15.41 -6.40 1.37
CA SER A 31 -14.40 -6.23 0.33
C SER A 31 -13.11 -5.93 1.06
N LEU A 32 -12.16 -6.86 1.03
CA LEU A 32 -10.85 -6.65 1.64
C LEU A 32 -10.28 -5.37 1.03
N THR A 33 -9.88 -4.44 1.88
CA THR A 33 -9.23 -3.22 1.42
C THR A 33 -7.96 -3.60 0.66
N ARG A 34 -7.83 -3.09 -0.56
CA ARG A 34 -6.70 -3.39 -1.46
C ARG A 34 -5.78 -2.20 -1.48
N LEU A 35 -4.52 -2.41 -1.15
CA LEU A 35 -3.51 -1.36 -1.10
C LEU A 35 -2.37 -1.63 -2.08
N ARG A 36 -2.07 -0.61 -2.89
CA ARG A 36 -0.86 -0.55 -3.72
C ARG A 36 0.15 0.39 -3.05
N VAL A 37 1.26 -0.15 -2.60
CA VAL A 37 2.41 0.65 -2.16
C VAL A 37 3.32 0.89 -3.35
N VAL A 38 3.58 2.15 -3.64
CA VAL A 38 4.46 2.61 -4.72
C VAL A 38 5.67 3.26 -4.07
N LEU A 39 6.84 2.66 -4.22
CA LEU A 39 8.11 3.25 -3.82
C LEU A 39 8.72 3.93 -5.04
N ASP A 40 8.58 5.25 -5.14
CA ASP A 40 9.05 6.03 -6.29
C ASP A 40 10.53 6.35 -6.18
N LEU A 41 11.33 5.59 -6.92
CA LEU A 41 12.78 5.76 -7.03
C LEU A 41 13.22 6.10 -8.46
N GLN A 42 12.38 6.79 -9.24
CA GLN A 42 12.70 7.17 -10.61
C GLN A 42 13.79 8.25 -10.69
N THR A 43 13.79 9.17 -9.72
CA THR A 43 14.81 10.24 -9.64
C THR A 43 16.13 9.63 -9.21
N PRO A 44 17.22 9.82 -9.98
CA PRO A 44 18.55 9.38 -9.55
C PRO A 44 18.98 10.04 -8.24
N THR A 45 19.76 9.34 -7.44
CA THR A 45 20.20 9.79 -6.11
C THR A 45 20.83 11.18 -6.10
N ASN A 46 21.63 11.50 -7.12
CA ASN A 46 22.29 12.80 -7.28
C ASN A 46 21.40 13.95 -7.75
N GLU A 47 20.14 13.65 -8.12
CA GLU A 47 19.14 14.63 -8.57
C GLU A 47 18.03 14.85 -7.54
N LEU A 48 18.10 14.21 -6.36
CA LEU A 48 17.10 14.36 -5.33
C LEU A 48 17.10 15.78 -4.75
N ALA A 49 15.92 16.42 -4.76
CA ALA A 49 15.71 17.77 -4.21
C ALA A 49 15.34 17.70 -2.72
N LEU A 50 16.30 17.35 -1.87
CA LEU A 50 16.08 17.19 -0.44
C LEU A 50 16.02 18.56 0.27
N SER A 51 15.14 18.66 1.26
CA SER A 51 15.16 19.78 2.21
C SER A 51 16.21 19.49 3.29
N ASN A 52 17.12 20.44 3.53
CA ASN A 52 18.26 20.35 4.44
C ASN A 52 19.42 19.46 3.89
N ASP A 53 20.56 19.48 4.59
CA ASP A 53 21.79 18.73 4.27
C ASP A 53 21.64 17.19 4.45
N ARG A 54 20.50 16.66 4.06
CA ARG A 54 20.19 15.25 4.21
C ARG A 54 20.91 14.43 3.15
N ASP A 55 21.55 13.36 3.56
CA ASP A 55 22.15 12.41 2.64
C ASP A 55 21.05 11.78 1.75
N ALA A 56 21.20 11.93 0.44
CA ALA A 56 20.26 11.41 -0.55
C ALA A 56 20.10 9.89 -0.44
N ARG A 57 21.20 9.18 -0.18
CA ARG A 57 21.16 7.73 0.02
C ARG A 57 20.36 7.33 1.25
N LEU A 58 20.57 8.02 2.36
CA LEU A 58 19.80 7.81 3.59
C LEU A 58 18.31 8.02 3.37
N ALA A 59 17.93 9.04 2.59
CA ALA A 59 16.52 9.29 2.28
C ALA A 59 15.89 8.17 1.43
N GLU A 60 16.65 7.58 0.50
CA GLU A 60 16.19 6.41 -0.26
C GLU A 60 16.02 5.18 0.66
N GLU A 61 16.99 4.89 1.51
CA GLU A 61 16.92 3.78 2.47
C GLU A 61 15.75 3.93 3.43
N GLN A 62 15.53 5.12 3.99
CA GLN A 62 14.37 5.42 4.82
C GLN A 62 13.05 5.23 4.06
N SER A 63 12.99 5.60 2.79
CA SER A 63 11.79 5.37 1.98
C SER A 63 11.49 3.88 1.79
N ILE A 64 12.53 3.03 1.69
CA ILE A 64 12.39 1.57 1.66
C ILE A 64 11.85 1.04 2.99
N GLU A 65 12.40 1.50 4.12
CA GLU A 65 11.94 1.10 5.46
C GLU A 65 10.49 1.49 5.70
N ILE A 66 10.09 2.68 5.26
CA ILE A 66 8.71 3.16 5.32
C ILE A 66 7.79 2.26 4.48
N ALA A 67 8.18 1.95 3.24
CA ALA A 67 7.39 1.08 2.37
C ALA A 67 7.21 -0.31 3.00
N ALA A 68 8.25 -0.87 3.61
CA ALA A 68 8.19 -2.14 4.32
C ALA A 68 7.23 -2.07 5.52
N SER A 69 7.34 -1.01 6.34
CA SER A 69 6.51 -0.80 7.53
C SER A 69 5.04 -0.63 7.17
N VAL A 70 4.73 0.16 6.14
CA VAL A 70 3.37 0.36 5.64
C VAL A 70 2.76 -0.96 5.17
N MET A 71 3.48 -1.75 4.37
CA MET A 71 2.99 -3.05 3.91
C MET A 71 2.74 -4.03 5.05
N GLN A 72 3.62 -4.07 6.06
CA GLN A 72 3.45 -4.93 7.25
C GLN A 72 2.21 -4.52 8.05
N GLN A 73 2.04 -3.22 8.31
CA GLN A 73 0.92 -2.69 9.07
C GLN A 73 -0.42 -3.01 8.39
N PHE A 74 -0.57 -2.68 7.12
CA PHE A 74 -1.81 -2.96 6.39
C PHE A 74 -2.09 -4.44 6.22
N HIS A 75 -1.06 -5.27 6.05
CA HIS A 75 -1.23 -6.72 6.05
C HIS A 75 -1.72 -7.24 7.41
N HIS A 76 -1.19 -6.70 8.52
CA HIS A 76 -1.65 -7.04 9.87
C HIS A 76 -3.13 -6.67 10.09
N GLU A 77 -3.58 -5.59 9.49
CA GLU A 77 -4.98 -5.14 9.50
C GLU A 77 -5.89 -5.96 8.54
N GLY A 78 -5.34 -6.97 7.87
CA GLY A 78 -6.09 -7.86 6.99
C GLY A 78 -6.24 -7.34 5.55
N CYS A 79 -5.56 -6.26 5.16
CA CYS A 79 -5.61 -5.74 3.81
C CYS A 79 -4.83 -6.61 2.82
N GLU A 80 -5.26 -6.60 1.56
CA GLU A 80 -4.47 -7.12 0.46
C GLU A 80 -3.41 -6.09 0.05
N VAL A 81 -2.14 -6.48 0.01
CA VAL A 81 -1.02 -5.56 -0.31
C VAL A 81 -0.30 -5.95 -1.59
N GLY A 82 0.17 -4.95 -2.33
CA GLY A 82 1.01 -5.11 -3.51
C GLY A 82 2.05 -3.99 -3.59
N LEU A 83 3.18 -4.28 -4.23
CA LEU A 83 4.33 -3.38 -4.36
C LEU A 83 4.57 -3.00 -5.82
N MET A 84 4.95 -1.75 -6.03
CA MET A 84 5.50 -1.23 -7.28
C MET A 84 6.72 -0.36 -6.95
N VAL A 85 7.82 -0.52 -7.69
CA VAL A 85 9.05 0.27 -7.48
C VAL A 85 9.47 0.89 -8.83
N PRO A 86 8.83 1.98 -9.25
CA PRO A 86 9.24 2.71 -10.45
C PRO A 86 10.70 3.16 -10.38
N GLY A 87 11.39 3.04 -11.48
CA GLY A 87 12.81 3.31 -11.58
C GLY A 87 13.70 2.07 -11.45
N LEU A 88 13.36 1.10 -10.61
CA LEU A 88 14.17 -0.10 -10.38
C LEU A 88 13.47 -1.40 -10.80
N LEU A 89 12.17 -1.54 -10.57
CA LEU A 89 11.40 -2.72 -10.95
C LEU A 89 10.38 -2.37 -12.02
N GLN A 90 10.44 -3.05 -13.17
CA GLN A 90 9.52 -2.79 -14.29
C GLN A 90 8.09 -3.26 -14.02
N ALA A 91 7.92 -4.35 -13.29
CA ALA A 91 6.62 -4.97 -13.10
C ALA A 91 6.08 -4.75 -11.68
N SER A 92 4.82 -4.34 -11.61
CA SER A 92 4.08 -4.33 -10.34
C SER A 92 3.82 -5.76 -9.86
N THR A 93 3.83 -5.95 -8.54
CA THR A 93 3.45 -7.24 -7.95
C THR A 93 1.92 -7.37 -7.88
N PRO A 94 1.35 -8.59 -7.88
CA PRO A 94 -0.07 -8.77 -7.60
C PRO A 94 -0.42 -8.27 -6.20
N ILE A 95 -1.68 -7.87 -5.98
CA ILE A 95 -2.21 -7.47 -4.68
C ILE A 95 -2.82 -8.71 -4.03
N ARG A 96 -2.31 -9.12 -2.87
CA ARG A 96 -2.75 -10.34 -2.16
C ARG A 96 -2.61 -10.19 -0.66
N ASN A 97 -3.41 -10.97 0.09
CA ASN A 97 -3.29 -11.09 1.54
C ASN A 97 -2.80 -12.50 1.89
N SER A 98 -1.48 -12.69 1.95
CA SER A 98 -0.88 -13.89 2.53
C SER A 98 0.51 -13.58 3.09
N SER A 99 0.89 -14.21 4.20
CA SER A 99 2.18 -14.00 4.85
C SER A 99 3.35 -14.35 3.93
N TRP A 100 3.21 -15.40 3.09
CA TRP A 100 4.22 -15.75 2.10
C TRP A 100 4.39 -14.65 1.02
N HIS A 101 3.26 -14.06 0.58
CA HIS A 101 3.30 -12.95 -0.37
C HIS A 101 3.99 -11.72 0.24
N LEU A 102 3.63 -11.34 1.47
CA LEU A 102 4.29 -10.26 2.19
C LEU A 102 5.79 -10.50 2.31
N HIS A 103 6.19 -11.70 2.72
CA HIS A 103 7.63 -12.05 2.79
C HIS A 103 8.34 -11.84 1.45
N ARG A 104 7.74 -12.24 0.33
CA ARG A 104 8.30 -11.98 -1.01
C ARG A 104 8.41 -10.50 -1.34
N LEU A 105 7.44 -9.67 -0.92
CA LEU A 105 7.52 -8.23 -1.13
C LEU A 105 8.68 -7.61 -0.34
N LEU A 106 8.84 -8.00 0.92
CA LEU A 106 9.92 -7.53 1.79
C LEU A 106 11.29 -7.98 1.27
N SER A 107 11.42 -9.24 0.81
CA SER A 107 12.65 -9.72 0.17
C SER A 107 13.01 -8.90 -1.07
N ARG A 108 12.02 -8.57 -1.90
CA ARG A 108 12.25 -7.71 -3.07
C ARG A 108 12.72 -6.30 -2.71
N LEU A 109 12.21 -5.73 -1.61
CA LEU A 109 12.69 -4.44 -1.12
C LEU A 109 14.13 -4.52 -0.62
N ALA A 110 14.48 -5.61 0.08
CA ALA A 110 15.84 -5.83 0.58
C ALA A 110 16.89 -6.11 -0.54
N GLU A 111 16.43 -6.58 -1.70
CA GLU A 111 17.26 -6.88 -2.86
C GLU A 111 17.39 -5.69 -3.84
N LEU A 112 16.82 -4.51 -3.53
CA LEU A 112 16.90 -3.36 -4.40
C LEU A 112 18.34 -2.84 -4.51
N ASP A 113 18.86 -2.82 -5.73
CA ASP A 113 20.13 -2.16 -6.03
C ASP A 113 19.89 -0.67 -6.29
N LEU A 114 20.20 0.15 -5.29
CA LEU A 114 20.04 1.60 -5.39
C LEU A 114 21.08 2.28 -6.28
N ASP A 115 22.14 1.59 -6.68
CA ASP A 115 23.15 2.09 -7.61
C ASP A 115 22.81 1.74 -9.07
N ALA A 116 21.75 0.94 -9.29
CA ALA A 116 21.31 0.59 -10.63
C ALA A 116 20.79 1.82 -11.41
N ILE A 117 20.94 1.75 -12.73
CA ILE A 117 20.43 2.78 -13.64
C ILE A 117 18.92 2.86 -13.52
N ARG A 118 18.38 4.06 -13.26
CA ARG A 118 16.96 4.30 -13.14
C ARG A 118 16.28 4.22 -14.53
N MET A 119 15.21 3.45 -14.59
CA MET A 119 14.42 3.33 -15.82
C MET A 119 13.19 4.23 -15.74
N PRO A 120 12.80 4.89 -16.85
CA PRO A 120 11.57 5.66 -16.89
C PRO A 120 10.38 4.74 -16.64
N TRP A 121 9.49 5.14 -15.72
CA TRP A 121 8.28 4.39 -15.46
C TRP A 121 7.27 4.59 -16.60
N GLN A 122 6.70 3.48 -17.04
CA GLN A 122 5.56 3.49 -17.95
C GLN A 122 4.32 3.04 -17.13
N PRO A 123 3.29 3.89 -17.04
CA PRO A 123 2.09 3.52 -16.32
C PRO A 123 1.47 2.26 -16.94
N ASP A 124 1.30 1.21 -16.13
CA ASP A 124 0.48 0.07 -16.54
C ASP A 124 -0.98 0.56 -16.57
N THR A 125 -1.59 0.52 -17.74
CA THR A 125 -2.97 0.94 -17.95
C THR A 125 -3.99 0.01 -17.28
N ARG A 126 -3.55 -1.07 -16.66
CA ARG A 126 -4.39 -1.94 -15.85
C ARG A 126 -4.73 -1.22 -14.55
N HIS A 127 -5.92 -0.63 -14.52
CA HIS A 127 -6.44 -0.01 -13.30
C HIS A 127 -6.76 -1.07 -12.26
N ASP A 128 -5.81 -1.38 -11.42
CA ASP A 128 -6.10 -2.07 -10.16
C ASP A 128 -7.01 -1.15 -9.32
N ARG A 129 -8.19 -1.64 -8.98
CA ARG A 129 -9.07 -0.96 -8.01
C ARG A 129 -8.47 -1.11 -6.61
N ALA A 130 -7.43 -0.35 -6.32
CA ALA A 130 -6.73 -0.36 -5.06
C ALA A 130 -6.41 1.07 -4.64
N ASP A 131 -6.50 1.33 -3.35
CA ASP A 131 -5.96 2.56 -2.78
C ASP A 131 -4.45 2.59 -2.98
N THR A 132 -3.90 3.75 -3.26
CA THR A 132 -2.48 3.87 -3.61
C THR A 132 -1.78 4.83 -2.66
N ILE A 133 -0.68 4.34 -2.06
CA ILE A 133 0.24 5.17 -1.28
C ILE A 133 1.56 5.24 -2.04
N VAL A 134 2.00 6.46 -2.36
CA VAL A 134 3.28 6.73 -3.02
C VAL A 134 4.26 7.24 -1.99
N ILE A 135 5.35 6.51 -1.80
CA ILE A 135 6.45 6.85 -0.89
C ILE A 135 7.64 7.25 -1.76
N ARG A 136 8.28 8.37 -1.41
CA ARG A 136 9.40 8.91 -2.17
C ARG A 136 10.45 9.55 -1.24
N PRO A 137 11.72 9.60 -1.66
CA PRO A 137 12.77 10.22 -0.85
C PRO A 137 12.69 11.76 -0.84
N ASP A 138 12.08 12.38 -1.84
CA ASP A 138 12.03 13.83 -1.99
C ASP A 138 10.62 14.35 -2.36
N ARG A 139 10.51 15.70 -2.53
CA ARG A 139 9.27 16.41 -2.88
C ARG A 139 9.13 16.67 -4.38
N THR A 140 9.56 15.75 -5.22
CA THR A 140 9.38 15.89 -6.67
C THR A 140 7.91 15.94 -7.08
N ARG A 141 7.66 16.25 -8.35
CA ARG A 141 6.28 16.33 -8.88
C ARG A 141 5.54 15.01 -8.72
N PRO A 142 4.21 15.06 -8.45
CA PRO A 142 3.39 13.85 -8.41
C PRO A 142 3.55 13.01 -9.67
N MET A 143 3.54 11.69 -9.53
CA MET A 143 3.59 10.76 -10.66
C MET A 143 2.35 10.94 -11.53
N GLN A 144 2.54 11.04 -12.84
CA GLN A 144 1.42 11.06 -13.78
C GLN A 144 0.75 9.67 -13.81
N GLY A 145 -0.58 9.65 -13.88
CA GLY A 145 -1.36 8.41 -13.96
C GLY A 145 -1.78 7.80 -12.62
N LEU A 146 -1.52 8.47 -11.48
CA LEU A 146 -1.98 8.08 -10.15
C LEU A 146 -2.80 9.20 -9.48
N PRO A 147 -4.00 9.54 -9.99
CA PRO A 147 -4.71 10.77 -9.61
C PRO A 147 -5.19 10.80 -8.15
N ASN A 148 -5.43 9.65 -7.53
CA ASN A 148 -5.98 9.55 -6.16
C ASN A 148 -4.98 8.95 -5.18
N ALA A 149 -3.68 9.04 -5.44
CA ALA A 149 -2.66 8.50 -4.56
C ALA A 149 -2.36 9.43 -3.38
N LEU A 150 -2.17 8.86 -2.19
CA LEU A 150 -1.59 9.54 -1.05
C LEU A 150 -0.06 9.59 -1.22
N TYR A 151 0.52 10.79 -1.17
CA TYR A 151 1.96 10.99 -1.32
C TYR A 151 2.63 11.24 0.03
N LEU A 152 3.65 10.45 0.33
CA LEU A 152 4.47 10.56 1.53
C LEU A 152 5.94 10.74 1.15
N THR A 153 6.65 11.62 1.86
CA THR A 153 8.10 11.74 1.74
C THR A 153 8.77 11.22 3.01
N SER A 154 10.00 10.72 2.90
CA SER A 154 10.78 10.25 4.05
C SER A 154 10.90 11.33 5.15
N GLY A 155 11.04 12.62 4.78
CA GLY A 155 11.12 13.73 5.73
C GLY A 155 9.82 14.02 6.49
N GLN A 156 8.65 13.82 5.88
CA GLN A 156 7.37 14.07 6.55
C GLN A 156 7.08 13.05 7.66
N LEU A 157 7.57 11.83 7.54
CA LEU A 157 7.35 10.79 8.55
C LEU A 157 8.21 10.98 9.79
N GLU A 158 9.42 11.52 9.66
CA GLU A 158 10.21 11.92 10.83
C GLU A 158 9.47 12.95 11.68
N ASP A 159 8.86 13.95 11.05
CA ASP A 159 8.07 14.96 11.75
C ASP A 159 6.87 14.34 12.50
N LEU A 160 6.20 13.35 11.91
CA LEU A 160 5.08 12.63 12.53
C LEU A 160 5.54 11.76 13.71
N CYS A 161 6.68 11.07 13.61
CA CYS A 161 7.22 10.24 14.69
C CYS A 161 7.66 11.08 15.90
N VAL A 162 8.22 12.26 15.68
CA VAL A 162 8.59 13.19 16.76
C VAL A 162 7.36 13.73 17.50
N TYR A 163 6.23 13.93 16.80
CA TYR A 163 4.98 14.39 17.42
C TYR A 163 4.36 13.32 18.33
N SER A 164 4.37 12.06 17.92
CA SER A 164 3.83 10.94 18.71
C SER A 164 4.61 10.71 20.02
N SER A 165 5.93 10.85 19.99
CA SER A 165 6.76 10.68 21.18
C SER A 165 6.58 11.80 22.23
N LYS A 166 6.19 13.01 21.81
CA LYS A 166 5.92 14.13 22.72
C LYS A 166 4.55 14.05 23.41
N GLN A 167 3.57 13.40 22.83
CA GLN A 167 2.25 13.21 23.45
C GLN A 167 2.24 12.08 24.48
N GLY A 168 3.11 11.07 24.36
CA GLY A 168 3.24 9.98 25.33
C GLY A 168 4.00 10.33 26.62
N ALA A 169 4.66 11.50 26.68
CA ALA A 169 5.45 11.93 27.83
C ALA A 169 4.69 12.91 28.78
N SER A 170 3.40 13.15 28.53
CA SER A 170 2.56 14.07 29.33
C SER A 170 1.36 13.37 29.99
N ALA A 171 1.42 12.08 30.23
CA ALA A 171 0.40 11.31 30.95
C ALA A 171 0.95 10.77 32.26
#